data_da40f467ca47996afc489465d373b822
#
_entry.id   da40f467ca47996afc489465d373b822
#
_cell.length_a   1.000
_cell.length_b   1.000
_cell.length_c   1.000
_cell.angle_alpha   90.00
_cell.angle_beta   90.00
_cell.angle_gamma   90.00
#
_symmetry.space_group_name_H-M   'P 1'
#
loop_
_entity.id
_entity.type
_entity.pdbx_description
1 polymer ?
#
loop_
_entity_poly.entity_id
_entity_poly.type
_entity_poly.pdbx_seq_one_letter_code
_entity_poly.pdbx_strand_id
1 'polypeptide(L)'
;MESVFHHVGIYCRDIKESIAFYEDVLGCRLLFESDAQEGDKPLKMAWLKRGDLVFELLECEDKATCEAAGSCLNHVALRVDDMDGFVAHLAERGVAVEAGPFDPPLEFDRPLAGGDSDVFAVCGDAGAQLRIMFFRGPGGERFEAVQDNIRAL
;
A
#
# COMPACT_ATOMS: atom_id res chain seq x y z
N MET A 1 11.24 12.29 14.71
CA MET A 1 11.29 11.29 13.64
C MET A 1 10.54 11.87 12.46
N GLU A 2 11.15 11.89 11.30
CA GLU A 2 10.49 12.35 10.07
C GLU A 2 9.71 11.21 9.44
N SER A 3 8.47 11.47 9.04
CA SER A 3 7.68 10.59 8.19
C SER A 3 7.15 11.41 7.02
N VAL A 4 7.04 10.79 5.86
CA VAL A 4 6.48 11.42 4.66
C VAL A 4 5.27 10.62 4.19
N PHE A 5 4.38 11.29 3.45
CA PHE A 5 3.26 10.62 2.81
C PHE A 5 3.77 9.55 1.84
N HIS A 6 3.17 8.36 1.88
CA HIS A 6 3.54 7.23 1.01
C HIS A 6 2.45 6.95 -0.02
N HIS A 7 1.26 6.55 0.38
CA HIS A 7 0.16 6.24 -0.55
C HIS A 7 -1.22 6.38 0.11
N VAL A 8 -2.25 6.27 -0.71
CA VAL A 8 -3.64 6.10 -0.29
C VAL A 8 -4.13 4.73 -0.73
N GLY A 9 -4.61 3.92 0.22
CA GLY A 9 -5.26 2.65 -0.03
C GLY A 9 -6.75 2.82 -0.30
N ILE A 10 -7.22 2.30 -1.43
CA ILE A 10 -8.59 2.44 -1.92
C ILE A 10 -9.16 1.08 -2.29
N TYR A 11 -10.29 0.72 -1.68
CA TYR A 11 -11.05 -0.43 -2.11
C TYR A 11 -11.73 -0.17 -3.45
N CYS A 12 -11.65 -1.13 -4.35
CA CYS A 12 -12.33 -1.12 -5.63
C CYS A 12 -13.18 -2.39 -5.81
N ARG A 13 -14.19 -2.30 -6.67
CA ARG A 13 -15.08 -3.42 -6.98
C ARG A 13 -14.53 -4.34 -8.05
N ASP A 14 -13.79 -3.76 -8.99
CA ASP A 14 -13.12 -4.44 -10.10
C ASP A 14 -11.79 -3.71 -10.34
N ILE A 15 -10.70 -4.44 -10.15
CA ILE A 15 -9.37 -3.84 -10.22
C ILE A 15 -8.99 -3.45 -11.65
N LYS A 16 -9.46 -4.20 -12.66
CA LYS A 16 -9.16 -3.90 -14.06
C LYS A 16 -9.89 -2.64 -14.54
N GLU A 17 -11.17 -2.52 -14.20
CA GLU A 17 -11.95 -1.33 -14.48
C GLU A 17 -11.34 -0.10 -13.79
N SER A 18 -10.93 -0.27 -12.53
CA SER A 18 -10.31 0.80 -11.74
C SER A 18 -8.95 1.21 -12.31
N ILE A 19 -8.08 0.27 -12.66
CA ILE A 19 -6.80 0.57 -13.33
C ILE A 19 -7.04 1.39 -14.57
N ALA A 20 -7.95 0.95 -15.47
CA ALA A 20 -8.26 1.66 -16.70
C ALA A 20 -8.75 3.09 -16.43
N PHE A 21 -9.63 3.29 -15.45
CA PHE A 21 -10.09 4.62 -15.06
C PHE A 21 -8.93 5.51 -14.57
N TYR A 22 -8.06 4.97 -13.70
CA TYR A 22 -6.94 5.74 -13.17
C TYR A 22 -5.91 6.10 -14.25
N GLU A 23 -5.69 5.23 -15.22
CA GLU A 23 -4.80 5.51 -16.36
C GLU A 23 -5.44 6.49 -17.36
N ASP A 24 -6.65 6.18 -17.87
CA ASP A 24 -7.26 6.92 -18.96
C ASP A 24 -7.85 8.27 -18.54
N VAL A 25 -8.44 8.34 -17.33
CA VAL A 25 -9.13 9.54 -16.84
C VAL A 25 -8.24 10.40 -15.96
N LEU A 26 -7.52 9.77 -15.02
CA LEU A 26 -6.68 10.49 -14.08
C LEU A 26 -5.24 10.67 -14.55
N GLY A 27 -4.84 9.99 -15.63
CA GLY A 27 -3.49 10.06 -16.18
C GLY A 27 -2.42 9.49 -15.24
N CYS A 28 -2.81 8.49 -14.44
CA CYS A 28 -1.89 7.73 -13.61
C CYS A 28 -1.09 6.75 -14.49
N ARG A 29 0.04 6.30 -13.97
CA ARG A 29 0.83 5.22 -14.54
C ARG A 29 0.74 4.00 -13.63
N LEU A 30 0.37 2.84 -14.19
CA LEU A 30 0.42 1.58 -13.45
C LEU A 30 1.88 1.21 -13.17
N LEU A 31 2.21 0.98 -11.92
CA LEU A 31 3.54 0.55 -11.47
C LEU A 31 3.64 -0.97 -11.44
N PHE A 32 2.70 -1.64 -10.77
CA PHE A 32 2.63 -3.10 -10.71
C PHE A 32 1.26 -3.58 -10.20
N GLU A 33 0.99 -4.86 -10.44
CA GLU A 33 -0.10 -5.62 -9.85
C GLU A 33 0.48 -6.76 -9.01
N SER A 34 -0.20 -7.15 -7.95
CA SER A 34 0.19 -8.26 -7.08
C SER A 34 -1.04 -8.88 -6.42
N ASP A 35 -0.95 -10.15 -6.08
CA ASP A 35 -1.85 -10.74 -5.09
C ASP A 35 -1.38 -10.35 -3.70
N ALA A 36 -2.34 -10.11 -2.80
CA ALA A 36 -2.09 -9.72 -1.42
C ALA A 36 -3.11 -10.38 -0.48
N GLN A 37 -3.02 -10.09 0.80
CA GLN A 37 -3.95 -10.59 1.81
C GLN A 37 -4.26 -9.50 2.82
N GLU A 38 -5.51 -9.44 3.25
CA GLU A 38 -5.92 -8.68 4.42
C GLU A 38 -6.39 -9.67 5.51
N GLY A 39 -5.53 -9.91 6.51
CA GLY A 39 -5.71 -11.01 7.45
C GLY A 39 -5.56 -12.36 6.72
N ASP A 40 -6.63 -13.16 6.72
CA ASP A 40 -6.75 -14.45 6.02
C ASP A 40 -7.50 -14.33 4.67
N LYS A 41 -7.90 -13.11 4.28
CA LYS A 41 -8.69 -12.86 3.08
C LYS A 41 -7.81 -12.49 1.90
N PRO A 42 -7.87 -13.23 0.79
CA PRO A 42 -7.14 -12.88 -0.42
C PRO A 42 -7.72 -11.61 -1.05
N LEU A 43 -6.84 -10.80 -1.61
CA LEU A 43 -7.19 -9.64 -2.41
C LEU A 43 -6.20 -9.44 -3.54
N LYS A 44 -6.64 -8.71 -4.58
CA LYS A 44 -5.76 -8.23 -5.64
C LYS A 44 -5.36 -6.80 -5.34
N MET A 45 -4.16 -6.46 -5.72
CA MET A 45 -3.57 -5.16 -5.47
C MET A 45 -2.98 -4.59 -6.74
N ALA A 46 -3.15 -3.29 -6.95
CA ALA A 46 -2.48 -2.55 -8.01
C ALA A 46 -1.96 -1.22 -7.47
N TRP A 47 -0.76 -0.87 -7.87
CA TRP A 47 -0.13 0.39 -7.49
C TRP A 47 0.00 1.29 -8.70
N LEU A 48 -0.52 2.51 -8.56
CA LEU A 48 -0.49 3.52 -9.62
C LEU A 48 0.08 4.83 -9.08
N LYS A 49 0.73 5.59 -9.95
CA LYS A 49 1.37 6.85 -9.57
C LYS A 49 1.02 7.98 -10.54
N ARG A 50 0.82 9.18 -10.00
CA ARG A 50 0.75 10.42 -10.75
C ARG A 50 1.48 11.54 -10.01
N GLY A 51 2.58 12.03 -10.58
CA GLY A 51 3.47 12.95 -9.85
C GLY A 51 3.98 12.28 -8.58
N ASP A 52 3.77 12.92 -7.43
CA ASP A 52 4.15 12.38 -6.12
C ASP A 52 3.01 11.62 -5.41
N LEU A 53 1.84 11.51 -6.07
CA LEU A 53 0.70 10.76 -5.52
C LEU A 53 0.78 9.31 -5.90
N VAL A 54 0.71 8.42 -4.92
CA VAL A 54 0.65 6.97 -5.09
C VAL A 54 -0.70 6.47 -4.60
N PHE A 55 -1.33 5.62 -5.40
CA PHE A 55 -2.58 4.94 -5.10
C PHE A 55 -2.34 3.43 -5.02
N GLU A 56 -2.83 2.82 -3.97
CA GLU A 56 -2.94 1.37 -3.84
C GLU A 56 -4.40 0.98 -4.01
N LEU A 57 -4.74 0.33 -5.13
CA LEU A 57 -6.07 -0.21 -5.38
C LEU A 57 -6.15 -1.63 -4.83
N LEU A 58 -7.22 -1.91 -4.09
CA LEU A 58 -7.44 -3.18 -3.40
C LEU A 58 -8.80 -3.76 -3.81
N GLU A 59 -8.81 -4.91 -4.49
CA GLU A 59 -10.04 -5.66 -4.78
C GLU A 59 -10.12 -6.88 -3.86
N CYS A 60 -11.11 -6.87 -2.96
CA CYS A 60 -11.41 -8.04 -2.12
C CYS A 60 -12.22 -9.06 -2.93
N GLU A 61 -11.90 -10.35 -2.79
CA GLU A 61 -12.77 -11.42 -3.33
C GLU A 61 -14.14 -11.41 -2.68
N ASP A 62 -14.18 -11.17 -1.36
CA ASP A 62 -15.43 -10.95 -0.63
C ASP A 62 -15.86 -9.49 -0.71
N LYS A 63 -16.72 -9.18 -1.68
CA LYS A 63 -17.25 -7.83 -1.89
C LYS A 63 -17.99 -7.25 -0.68
N ALA A 64 -18.58 -8.09 0.17
CA ALA A 64 -19.25 -7.66 1.39
C ALA A 64 -18.25 -7.03 2.38
N THR A 65 -17.00 -7.45 2.39
CA THR A 65 -15.96 -6.84 3.23
C THR A 65 -15.66 -5.40 2.82
N CYS A 66 -15.57 -5.12 1.52
CA CYS A 66 -15.36 -3.75 1.00
C CYS A 66 -16.60 -2.87 1.23
N GLU A 67 -17.81 -3.43 1.10
CA GLU A 67 -19.05 -2.71 1.31
C GLU A 67 -19.33 -2.42 2.80
N ALA A 68 -18.94 -3.33 3.69
CA ALA A 68 -19.11 -3.18 5.15
C ALA A 68 -18.20 -2.07 5.73
N ALA A 69 -17.13 -1.71 5.04
CA ALA A 69 -16.26 -0.60 5.45
C ALA A 69 -16.95 0.78 5.38
N GLY A 70 -18.10 0.89 4.72
CA GLY A 70 -18.87 2.14 4.60
C GLY A 70 -18.15 3.26 3.83
N SER A 71 -16.93 3.01 3.36
CA SER A 71 -16.07 3.93 2.62
C SER A 71 -15.15 3.15 1.71
N CYS A 72 -14.83 3.71 0.55
CA CYS A 72 -13.79 3.15 -0.32
C CYS A 72 -12.38 3.43 0.20
N LEU A 73 -12.20 4.35 1.14
CA LEU A 73 -10.89 4.62 1.76
C LEU A 73 -10.53 3.50 2.73
N ASN A 74 -9.44 2.80 2.46
CA ASN A 74 -8.90 1.78 3.35
C ASN A 74 -7.95 2.39 4.38
N HIS A 75 -6.90 3.06 3.92
CA HIS A 75 -5.89 3.65 4.81
C HIS A 75 -5.15 4.82 4.13
N VAL A 76 -4.45 5.57 4.95
CA VAL A 76 -3.43 6.55 4.53
C VAL A 76 -2.07 6.04 4.99
N ALA A 77 -1.12 5.93 4.08
CA ALA A 77 0.20 5.41 4.41
C ALA A 77 1.26 6.51 4.54
N LEU A 78 2.13 6.30 5.50
CA LEU A 78 3.29 7.14 5.79
C LEU A 78 4.57 6.30 5.60
N ARG A 79 5.52 6.81 4.84
CA ARG A 79 6.85 6.20 4.76
C ARG A 79 7.65 6.55 6.01
N VAL A 80 8.30 5.56 6.57
CA VAL A 80 9.22 5.70 7.70
C VAL A 80 10.56 5.03 7.37
N ASP A 81 11.64 5.63 7.82
CA ASP A 81 12.99 5.09 7.58
C ASP A 81 13.38 4.01 8.61
N ASP A 82 12.77 4.05 9.79
CA ASP A 82 13.02 3.15 10.92
C ASP A 82 11.69 2.72 11.54
N MET A 83 11.24 1.52 11.22
CA MET A 83 9.97 0.98 11.72
C MET A 83 9.99 0.76 13.22
N ASP A 84 11.08 0.22 13.77
CA ASP A 84 11.16 -0.07 15.21
C ASP A 84 11.19 1.23 16.03
N GLY A 85 11.94 2.22 15.57
CA GLY A 85 11.92 3.56 16.14
C GLY A 85 10.56 4.24 16.01
N PHE A 86 9.82 4.03 14.93
CA PHE A 86 8.46 4.58 14.77
C PHE A 86 7.47 3.93 15.74
N VAL A 87 7.54 2.61 15.94
CA VAL A 87 6.75 1.90 16.95
C VAL A 87 7.01 2.46 18.35
N ALA A 88 8.28 2.67 18.72
CA ALA A 88 8.64 3.28 19.99
C ALA A 88 8.08 4.70 20.14
N HIS A 89 8.16 5.50 19.07
CA HIS A 89 7.59 6.85 19.02
C HIS A 89 6.07 6.87 19.25
N LEU A 90 5.32 5.94 18.65
CA LEU A 90 3.88 5.80 18.89
C LEU A 90 3.58 5.42 20.34
N ALA A 91 4.34 4.44 20.89
CA ALA A 91 4.17 3.97 22.25
C ALA A 91 4.40 5.09 23.29
N GLU A 92 5.44 5.91 23.10
CA GLU A 92 5.72 7.08 23.96
C GLU A 92 4.57 8.10 23.99
N ARG A 93 3.72 8.11 22.96
CA ARG A 93 2.56 8.99 22.83
C ARG A 93 1.23 8.32 23.12
N GLY A 94 1.29 7.09 23.64
CA GLY A 94 0.09 6.34 24.00
C GLY A 94 -0.74 5.84 22.81
N VAL A 95 -0.15 5.80 21.62
CA VAL A 95 -0.80 5.26 20.42
C VAL A 95 -0.48 3.78 20.29
N ALA A 96 -1.51 2.94 20.30
CA ALA A 96 -1.36 1.50 20.16
C ALA A 96 -1.19 1.08 18.69
N VAL A 97 -0.33 0.10 18.45
CA VAL A 97 -0.25 -0.61 17.17
C VAL A 97 -1.50 -1.48 17.02
N GLU A 98 -2.22 -1.35 15.91
CA GLU A 98 -3.38 -2.19 15.59
C GLU A 98 -2.93 -3.57 15.09
N ALA A 99 -1.94 -3.58 14.18
CA ALA A 99 -1.43 -4.80 13.56
C ALA A 99 0.00 -4.60 13.05
N GLY A 100 0.83 -5.62 13.16
CA GLY A 100 2.23 -5.61 12.72
C GLY A 100 3.23 -5.26 13.82
N PRO A 101 4.50 -4.94 13.48
CA PRO A 101 5.04 -4.92 12.12
C PRO A 101 5.05 -6.29 11.42
N PHE A 102 4.78 -6.28 10.09
CA PHE A 102 4.82 -7.44 9.23
C PHE A 102 5.83 -7.23 8.10
N ASP A 103 6.39 -8.32 7.59
CA ASP A 103 7.21 -8.36 6.39
C ASP A 103 6.46 -9.18 5.31
N PRO A 104 5.43 -8.61 4.65
CA PRO A 104 4.64 -9.34 3.68
C PRO A 104 5.49 -9.69 2.45
N PRO A 105 5.38 -10.91 1.92
CA PRO A 105 6.00 -11.24 0.66
C PRO A 105 5.37 -10.40 -0.45
N LEU A 106 6.21 -9.77 -1.27
CA LEU A 106 5.78 -9.13 -2.51
C LEU A 106 6.09 -10.10 -3.65
N GLU A 107 5.07 -10.80 -4.13
CA GLU A 107 5.16 -11.64 -5.32
C GLU A 107 4.61 -10.85 -6.50
N PHE A 108 5.47 -10.54 -7.45
CA PHE A 108 5.09 -9.84 -8.67
C PHE A 108 4.82 -10.86 -9.77
N ASP A 109 3.58 -11.01 -10.17
CA ASP A 109 3.15 -11.96 -11.19
C ASP A 109 3.74 -11.71 -12.57
N ARG A 110 4.18 -10.49 -12.86
CA ARG A 110 4.73 -10.12 -14.17
C ARG A 110 5.61 -8.89 -14.08
N PRO A 111 6.68 -8.88 -14.88
CA PRO A 111 7.27 -7.63 -15.28
C PRO A 111 6.19 -6.84 -16.04
N LEU A 112 5.94 -5.59 -15.67
CA LEU A 112 5.03 -4.72 -16.40
C LEU A 112 5.49 -4.62 -17.85
N ALA A 113 4.65 -5.07 -18.78
CA ALA A 113 4.93 -4.87 -20.19
C ALA A 113 4.93 -3.36 -20.48
N GLY A 114 6.09 -2.80 -20.81
CA GLY A 114 6.28 -1.37 -21.00
C GLY A 114 6.36 -0.55 -19.71
N GLY A 115 6.34 -1.20 -18.54
CA GLY A 115 6.59 -0.56 -17.26
C GLY A 115 8.07 -0.22 -17.09
N ASP A 116 8.33 0.74 -16.21
CA ASP A 116 9.68 1.05 -15.76
C ASP A 116 10.30 -0.22 -15.17
N SER A 117 11.17 -0.86 -15.94
CA SER A 117 12.04 -1.93 -15.43
C SER A 117 12.84 -1.46 -14.20
N ASP A 118 12.92 -0.15 -14.02
CA ASP A 118 13.62 0.51 -12.93
C ASP A 118 12.92 0.35 -11.57
N VAL A 119 11.61 0.09 -11.52
CA VAL A 119 10.91 -0.22 -10.24
C VAL A 119 11.57 -1.39 -9.54
N PHE A 120 11.98 -2.42 -10.31
CA PHE A 120 12.60 -3.63 -9.77
C PHE A 120 14.12 -3.62 -9.83
N ALA A 121 14.70 -2.94 -10.81
CA ALA A 121 16.16 -2.81 -10.93
C ALA A 121 16.81 -2.10 -9.72
N VAL A 122 16.04 -1.26 -9.03
CA VAL A 122 16.49 -0.54 -7.82
C VAL A 122 16.47 -1.37 -6.55
N CYS A 123 15.76 -2.50 -6.53
CA CYS A 123 15.70 -3.38 -5.36
C CYS A 123 16.92 -4.31 -5.25
N GLY A 124 17.74 -4.39 -6.29
CA GLY A 124 18.93 -5.23 -6.34
C GLY A 124 18.63 -6.72 -6.19
N ASP A 125 19.67 -7.50 -5.87
CA ASP A 125 19.55 -8.97 -5.70
C ASP A 125 18.67 -9.39 -4.51
N ALA A 126 18.41 -8.47 -3.57
CA ALA A 126 17.54 -8.72 -2.41
C ALA A 126 16.05 -8.71 -2.76
N GLY A 127 15.70 -8.28 -3.98
CA GLY A 127 14.31 -8.08 -4.38
C GLY A 127 13.61 -6.94 -3.64
N ALA A 128 12.33 -6.74 -3.94
CA ALA A 128 11.53 -5.76 -3.26
C ALA A 128 11.24 -6.21 -1.81
N GLN A 129 11.47 -5.32 -0.87
CA GLN A 129 11.21 -5.53 0.54
C GLN A 129 10.23 -4.48 1.04
N LEU A 130 9.28 -4.94 1.83
CA LEU A 130 8.25 -4.12 2.43
C LEU A 130 8.06 -4.55 3.89
N ARG A 131 8.07 -3.60 4.81
CA ARG A 131 7.70 -3.81 6.19
C ARG A 131 6.60 -2.84 6.55
N ILE A 132 5.47 -3.34 7.05
CA ILE A 132 4.27 -2.55 7.28
C ILE A 132 3.72 -2.72 8.70
N MET A 133 3.03 -1.70 9.17
CA MET A 133 2.36 -1.68 10.45
C MET A 133 1.15 -0.76 10.39
N PHE A 134 0.07 -1.13 11.10
CA PHE A 134 -1.15 -0.34 11.16
C PHE A 134 -1.42 0.23 12.54
N PHE A 135 -1.98 1.44 12.57
CA PHE A 135 -2.44 2.11 13.79
C PHE A 135 -3.67 2.99 13.49
N ARG A 136 -4.36 3.45 14.55
CA ARG A 136 -5.54 4.29 14.41
C ARG A 136 -5.28 5.71 14.91
N GLY A 137 -5.86 6.67 14.21
CA GLY A 137 -6.02 8.03 14.69
C GLY A 137 -7.25 8.17 15.61
N PRO A 138 -7.42 9.34 16.24
CA PRO A 138 -8.48 9.57 17.23
C PRO A 138 -9.91 9.52 16.67
N GLY A 139 -10.10 9.72 15.36
CA GLY A 139 -11.37 9.60 14.67
C GLY A 139 -11.68 8.19 14.16
N GLY A 140 -10.77 7.23 14.37
CA GLY A 140 -10.86 5.86 13.87
C GLY A 140 -10.25 5.65 12.49
N GLU A 141 -9.72 6.71 11.87
CA GLU A 141 -9.01 6.66 10.61
C GLU A 141 -7.82 5.69 10.69
N ARG A 142 -7.66 4.85 9.67
CA ARG A 142 -6.58 3.87 9.62
C ARG A 142 -5.35 4.44 8.94
N PHE A 143 -4.24 4.34 9.61
CA PHE A 143 -2.91 4.66 9.08
C PHE A 143 -2.08 3.40 8.90
N GLU A 144 -1.23 3.42 7.89
CA GLU A 144 -0.17 2.45 7.67
C GLU A 144 1.19 3.14 7.79
N ALA A 145 2.12 2.55 8.52
CA ALA A 145 3.52 2.91 8.40
C ALA A 145 4.21 1.91 7.47
N VAL A 146 5.01 2.42 6.53
CA VAL A 146 5.69 1.63 5.51
C VAL A 146 7.18 1.93 5.54
N GLN A 147 7.98 0.89 5.68
CA GLN A 147 9.42 0.92 5.44
C GLN A 147 9.72 0.01 4.25
N ASP A 148 10.28 0.56 3.19
CA ASP A 148 10.51 -0.16 1.93
C ASP A 148 11.84 0.21 1.27
N ASN A 149 12.27 -0.61 0.32
CA ASN A 149 13.39 -0.34 -0.57
C ASN A 149 12.96 -0.04 -2.02
N ILE A 150 11.66 0.23 -2.24
CA ILE A 150 11.07 0.43 -3.57
C ILE A 150 11.13 1.93 -3.91
N ARG A 151 12.20 2.37 -4.54
CA ARG A 151 12.43 3.80 -4.84
C ARG A 151 11.43 4.45 -5.78
N ALA A 152 10.59 3.66 -6.46
CA ALA A 152 9.57 4.20 -7.36
C ALA A 152 8.30 4.64 -6.63
N LEU A 153 8.13 4.24 -5.38
CA LEU A 153 6.99 4.60 -4.53
C LEU A 153 7.22 5.91 -3.78
#